data_df42e2ce5e87cdb39f8f1d675e52e2f7
#
_entry.id   df42e2ce5e87cdb39f8f1d675e52e2f7
#
_cell.length_a   1.000
_cell.length_b   1.000
_cell.length_c   1.000
_cell.angle_alpha   90.00
_cell.angle_beta   90.00
_cell.angle_gamma   90.00
#
_symmetry.space_group_name_H-M   'P 1'
#
loop_
_entity.id
_entity.type
_entity.pdbx_description
1 polymer ?
#
loop_
_entity_poly.entity_id
_entity_poly.type
_entity_poly.pdbx_seq_one_letter_code
_entity_poly.pdbx_strand_id
1 'polypeptide(L)'
;MKKWQFVGTTALGATLLLGACGGGNGGSGNSDLKGEAKGDGSSTVAPIVEKLNEKWAQDHSDAKISAGQAGTGAGFQKFIAGDIDFADASRPIKDEEKQKLQDKNIKYKEFKIAQDGVTVAVNKEND
;
A
#
# COMPACT_ATOMS: atom_id res chain seq x y z
N MET A 1 -57.54 30.06 17.01
CA MET A 1 -58.53 29.16 17.63
C MET A 1 -58.13 27.73 17.31
N LYS A 2 -58.03 26.99 18.30
CA LYS A 2 -58.01 25.58 18.67
C LYS A 2 -56.66 24.99 18.98
N LYS A 3 -56.39 24.99 20.29
CA LYS A 3 -55.46 24.11 21.01
C LYS A 3 -55.95 22.65 20.88
N TRP A 4 -55.01 21.74 20.66
CA TRP A 4 -55.18 20.37 21.14
C TRP A 4 -53.88 19.89 21.76
N GLN A 5 -53.97 19.72 23.07
CA GLN A 5 -53.02 18.96 23.87
C GLN A 5 -53.45 17.50 23.78
N PHE A 6 -52.52 16.60 23.63
CA PHE A 6 -52.69 15.23 24.11
C PHE A 6 -51.49 14.85 24.94
N VAL A 7 -51.82 14.61 26.18
CA VAL A 7 -51.01 14.02 27.25
C VAL A 7 -51.13 12.51 27.14
N GLY A 8 -50.09 11.81 27.46
CA GLY A 8 -50.08 10.37 27.74
C GLY A 8 -48.87 9.69 27.12
N THR A 9 -48.07 8.95 27.75
CA THR A 9 -47.94 8.26 28.99
C THR A 9 -46.56 7.58 28.97
N THR A 10 -45.87 7.61 30.06
CA THR A 10 -44.66 6.88 30.43
C THR A 10 -44.63 5.42 30.03
N ALA A 11 -43.50 4.95 29.48
CA ALA A 11 -43.06 3.58 29.66
C ALA A 11 -41.53 3.55 29.81
N LEU A 12 -41.07 3.33 31.01
CA LEU A 12 -39.70 2.92 31.32
C LEU A 12 -39.42 1.57 30.68
N GLY A 13 -38.44 1.52 29.81
CA GLY A 13 -37.83 0.30 29.31
C GLY A 13 -36.33 0.38 29.47
N ALA A 14 -35.83 0.03 30.64
CA ALA A 14 -34.42 -0.14 30.90
C ALA A 14 -33.98 -1.47 30.28
N THR A 15 -33.41 -1.44 29.10
CA THR A 15 -32.66 -2.57 28.55
C THR A 15 -31.18 -2.37 28.81
N LEU A 16 -30.70 -3.09 29.79
CA LEU A 16 -29.28 -3.33 30.05
C LEU A 16 -28.70 -4.14 28.88
N LEU A 17 -28.01 -3.47 27.97
CA LEU A 17 -27.12 -4.13 27.04
C LEU A 17 -25.78 -4.34 27.74
N LEU A 18 -25.60 -5.50 28.34
CA LEU A 18 -24.30 -6.01 28.68
C LEU A 18 -23.56 -6.28 27.36
N GLY A 19 -22.71 -5.34 26.97
CA GLY A 19 -21.71 -5.56 25.95
C GLY A 19 -20.69 -6.57 26.46
N ALA A 20 -20.78 -7.78 25.99
CA ALA A 20 -19.75 -8.79 26.19
C ALA A 20 -18.48 -8.33 25.47
N CYS A 21 -17.49 -7.84 26.22
CA CYS A 21 -16.11 -7.79 25.78
C CYS A 21 -15.62 -9.23 25.62
N GLY A 22 -15.82 -9.80 24.45
CA GLY A 22 -15.23 -11.07 24.07
C GLY A 22 -13.72 -10.91 23.93
N GLY A 23 -12.99 -11.73 24.67
CA GLY A 23 -11.54 -11.75 24.75
C GLY A 23 -10.87 -11.89 23.39
N GLY A 24 -9.78 -11.15 23.23
CA GLY A 24 -8.88 -11.25 22.11
C GLY A 24 -8.28 -12.64 22.02
N ASN A 25 -8.72 -13.38 21.01
CA ASN A 25 -7.99 -14.53 20.53
C ASN A 25 -7.11 -14.00 19.40
N GLY A 26 -5.78 -14.10 19.55
CA GLY A 26 -4.80 -13.81 18.51
C GLY A 26 -4.99 -14.77 17.33
N GLY A 27 -6.00 -14.51 16.53
CA GLY A 27 -6.20 -15.13 15.24
C GLY A 27 -5.32 -14.40 14.23
N SER A 28 -4.50 -15.16 13.54
CA SER A 28 -3.83 -14.77 12.29
C SER A 28 -4.84 -14.01 11.43
N GLY A 29 -4.70 -12.68 11.42
CA GLY A 29 -5.65 -11.84 10.71
C GLY A 29 -5.45 -12.01 9.22
N ASN A 30 -6.23 -12.90 8.63
CA ASN A 30 -6.57 -12.80 7.24
C ASN A 30 -7.52 -11.60 7.14
N SER A 31 -6.95 -10.38 7.19
CA SER A 31 -7.71 -9.17 6.93
C SER A 31 -8.17 -9.27 5.48
N ASP A 32 -9.49 -9.18 5.26
CA ASP A 32 -10.10 -9.07 3.94
C ASP A 32 -9.61 -7.79 3.25
N LEU A 33 -8.36 -7.83 2.80
CA LEU A 33 -7.74 -6.74 2.06
C LEU A 33 -8.42 -6.66 0.69
N LYS A 34 -8.95 -5.48 0.38
CA LYS A 34 -9.65 -5.20 -0.88
C LYS A 34 -9.10 -3.92 -1.47
N GLY A 35 -9.06 -3.88 -2.79
CA GLY A 35 -8.64 -2.70 -3.51
C GLY A 35 -7.50 -2.95 -4.49
N GLU A 36 -6.92 -1.88 -4.99
CA GLU A 36 -5.81 -1.93 -5.95
C GLU A 36 -4.67 -1.04 -5.47
N ALA A 37 -3.44 -1.56 -5.50
CA ALA A 37 -2.22 -0.79 -5.33
C ALA A 37 -1.50 -0.70 -6.68
N LYS A 38 -1.17 0.52 -7.11
CA LYS A 38 -0.51 0.81 -8.39
C LYS A 38 0.93 1.20 -8.16
N GLY A 39 1.82 0.55 -8.88
CA GLY A 39 3.24 0.86 -8.89
C GLY A 39 3.77 1.14 -10.29
N ASP A 40 4.93 1.74 -10.35
CA ASP A 40 5.71 1.88 -11.58
C ASP A 40 7.18 2.12 -11.22
N GLY A 41 8.08 1.75 -12.12
CA GLY A 41 9.49 2.04 -11.91
C GLY A 41 10.43 1.14 -12.68
N SER A 42 11.36 0.55 -11.97
CA SER A 42 12.49 -0.20 -12.53
C SER A 42 12.08 -1.46 -13.26
N SER A 43 12.44 -1.58 -14.52
CA SER A 43 12.29 -2.83 -15.29
C SER A 43 13.09 -4.00 -14.71
N THR A 44 14.17 -3.73 -13.95
CA THR A 44 14.95 -4.77 -13.26
C THR A 44 14.21 -5.32 -12.05
N VAL A 45 13.42 -4.49 -11.37
CA VAL A 45 12.66 -4.87 -10.17
C VAL A 45 11.29 -5.45 -10.52
N ALA A 46 10.70 -5.02 -11.63
CA ALA A 46 9.37 -5.43 -12.05
C ALA A 46 9.12 -6.96 -12.03
N PRO A 47 10.03 -7.83 -12.53
CA PRO A 47 9.82 -9.28 -12.46
C PRO A 47 9.72 -9.83 -11.03
N ILE A 48 10.39 -9.17 -10.07
CA ILE A 48 10.30 -9.53 -8.65
C ILE A 48 8.91 -9.18 -8.12
N VAL A 49 8.43 -7.98 -8.45
CA VAL A 49 7.09 -7.52 -8.05
C VAL A 49 6.01 -8.39 -8.66
N GLU A 50 6.13 -8.77 -9.93
CA GLU A 50 5.21 -9.68 -10.60
C GLU A 50 5.12 -11.03 -9.88
N LYS A 51 6.26 -11.62 -9.50
CA LYS A 51 6.27 -12.88 -8.74
C LYS A 51 5.70 -12.75 -7.32
N LEU A 52 5.96 -11.64 -6.66
CA LEU A 52 5.35 -11.36 -5.37
C LEU A 52 3.83 -11.19 -5.49
N ASN A 53 3.37 -10.51 -6.56
CA ASN A 53 1.95 -10.33 -6.83
C ASN A 53 1.25 -11.66 -7.13
N GLU A 54 1.84 -12.52 -7.98
CA GLU A 54 1.31 -13.85 -8.24
C GLU A 54 1.09 -14.66 -6.95
N LYS A 55 2.07 -14.61 -6.05
CA LYS A 55 1.98 -15.30 -4.75
C LYS A 55 0.97 -14.65 -3.82
N TRP A 56 0.95 -13.33 -3.76
CA TRP A 56 0.00 -12.57 -2.95
C TRP A 56 -1.45 -12.83 -3.36
N ALA A 57 -1.73 -12.88 -4.65
CA ALA A 57 -3.06 -13.10 -5.19
C ALA A 57 -3.67 -14.47 -4.83
N GLN A 58 -2.83 -15.46 -4.47
CA GLN A 58 -3.30 -16.77 -4.02
C GLN A 58 -4.05 -16.68 -2.69
N ASP A 59 -3.60 -15.79 -1.80
CA ASP A 59 -4.16 -15.63 -0.46
C ASP A 59 -5.09 -14.41 -0.35
N HIS A 60 -5.05 -13.48 -1.33
CA HIS A 60 -5.75 -12.19 -1.31
C HIS A 60 -6.38 -11.86 -2.67
N SER A 61 -7.41 -12.60 -3.06
CA SER A 61 -8.05 -12.46 -4.38
C SER A 61 -8.69 -11.10 -4.64
N ASP A 62 -9.10 -10.40 -3.59
CA ASP A 62 -9.78 -9.10 -3.65
C ASP A 62 -8.80 -7.91 -3.60
N ALA A 63 -7.51 -8.16 -3.39
CA ALA A 63 -6.46 -7.14 -3.40
C ALA A 63 -5.58 -7.29 -4.64
N LYS A 64 -5.56 -6.28 -5.50
CA LYS A 64 -4.80 -6.28 -6.75
C LYS A 64 -3.57 -5.40 -6.63
N ILE A 65 -2.46 -5.88 -7.15
CA ILE A 65 -1.22 -5.10 -7.27
C ILE A 65 -0.87 -5.04 -8.75
N SER A 66 -0.61 -3.85 -9.27
CA SER A 66 -0.15 -3.62 -10.63
C SER A 66 1.15 -2.83 -10.62
N ALA A 67 2.11 -3.20 -11.46
CA ALA A 67 3.38 -2.49 -11.59
C ALA A 67 3.74 -2.26 -13.05
N GLY A 68 4.03 -1.01 -13.38
CA GLY A 68 4.59 -0.62 -14.67
C GLY A 68 6.13 -0.73 -14.70
N GLN A 69 6.72 -0.53 -15.86
CA GLN A 69 8.17 -0.68 -16.11
C GLN A 69 8.76 0.56 -16.80
N ALA A 70 8.32 1.75 -16.43
CA ALA A 70 8.76 3.00 -17.08
C ALA A 70 10.19 3.44 -16.70
N GLY A 71 10.86 2.70 -15.84
CA GLY A 71 12.18 3.00 -15.30
C GLY A 71 12.13 3.74 -13.97
N THR A 72 13.17 3.54 -13.13
CA THR A 72 13.25 4.09 -11.75
C THR A 72 12.96 5.58 -11.67
N GLY A 73 13.53 6.38 -12.58
CA GLY A 73 13.34 7.84 -12.58
C GLY A 73 11.90 8.25 -12.88
N ALA A 74 11.25 7.60 -13.83
CA ALA A 74 9.85 7.84 -14.17
C ALA A 74 8.91 7.37 -13.02
N GLY A 75 9.22 6.25 -12.38
CA GLY A 75 8.52 5.78 -11.19
C GLY A 75 8.53 6.82 -10.08
N PHE A 76 9.70 7.38 -9.73
CA PHE A 76 9.77 8.45 -8.72
C PHE A 76 9.00 9.71 -9.12
N GLN A 77 9.00 10.09 -10.39
CA GLN A 77 8.21 11.25 -10.85
C GLN A 77 6.70 11.02 -10.65
N LYS A 78 6.19 9.84 -11.01
CA LYS A 78 4.79 9.47 -10.82
C LYS A 78 4.43 9.38 -9.33
N PHE A 79 5.32 8.82 -8.51
CA PHE A 79 5.11 8.75 -7.06
C PHE A 79 5.05 10.14 -6.43
N ILE A 80 5.95 11.06 -6.81
CA ILE A 80 5.94 12.45 -6.37
C ILE A 80 4.69 13.19 -6.90
N ALA A 81 4.19 12.82 -8.07
CA ALA A 81 2.94 13.38 -8.61
C ALA A 81 1.70 12.90 -7.83
N GLY A 82 1.78 11.73 -7.19
CA GLY A 82 0.66 11.08 -6.52
C GLY A 82 -0.17 10.19 -7.44
N ASP A 83 0.39 9.80 -8.58
CA ASP A 83 -0.28 8.98 -9.60
C ASP A 83 -0.20 7.48 -9.29
N ILE A 84 0.73 7.09 -8.39
CA ILE A 84 0.98 5.70 -8.00
C ILE A 84 1.20 5.59 -6.49
N ASP A 85 0.94 4.40 -5.95
CA ASP A 85 1.02 4.10 -4.52
C ASP A 85 2.43 3.67 -4.09
N PHE A 86 3.20 3.07 -5.01
CA PHE A 86 4.58 2.67 -4.75
C PHE A 86 5.47 2.83 -5.98
N ALA A 87 6.75 3.07 -5.77
CA ALA A 87 7.74 3.16 -6.83
C ALA A 87 8.79 2.06 -6.69
N ASP A 88 8.96 1.26 -7.73
CA ASP A 88 10.02 0.28 -7.83
C ASP A 88 11.32 0.95 -8.23
N ALA A 89 12.39 0.68 -7.51
CA ALA A 89 13.65 1.36 -7.73
C ALA A 89 14.84 0.40 -7.71
N SER A 90 15.72 0.52 -8.67
CA SER A 90 17.02 -0.18 -8.71
C SER A 90 18.17 0.67 -8.15
N ARG A 91 17.86 1.83 -7.57
CA ARG A 91 18.75 2.72 -6.86
C ARG A 91 18.06 3.39 -5.68
N PRO A 92 18.80 3.90 -4.70
CA PRO A 92 18.22 4.73 -3.65
C PRO A 92 17.53 5.99 -4.21
N ILE A 93 16.58 6.51 -3.47
CA ILE A 93 15.95 7.80 -3.77
C ILE A 93 16.99 8.93 -3.64
N LYS A 94 17.02 9.85 -4.59
CA LYS A 94 17.92 11.00 -4.60
C LYS A 94 17.43 12.10 -3.64
N ASP A 95 18.34 12.95 -3.19
CA ASP A 95 17.99 14.04 -2.28
C ASP A 95 17.02 15.05 -2.90
N GLU A 96 17.15 15.31 -4.20
CA GLU A 96 16.19 16.14 -4.95
C GLU A 96 14.77 15.54 -4.98
N GLU A 97 14.68 14.21 -5.08
CA GLU A 97 13.40 13.49 -5.07
C GLU A 97 12.79 13.52 -3.66
N LYS A 98 13.62 13.34 -2.62
CA LYS A 98 13.20 13.47 -1.22
C LYS A 98 12.67 14.88 -0.92
N GLN A 99 13.38 15.91 -1.40
CA GLN A 99 12.95 17.30 -1.20
C GLN A 99 11.58 17.54 -1.81
N LYS A 100 11.35 17.08 -3.04
CA LYS A 100 10.03 17.20 -3.71
C LYS A 100 8.91 16.51 -2.96
N LEU A 101 9.17 15.35 -2.34
CA LEU A 101 8.20 14.65 -1.50
C LEU A 101 7.89 15.45 -0.23
N GLN A 102 8.92 16.03 0.41
CA GLN A 102 8.77 16.89 1.58
C GLN A 102 7.95 18.15 1.26
N ASP A 103 8.24 18.83 0.14
CA ASP A 103 7.53 20.03 -0.30
C ASP A 103 6.03 19.75 -0.53
N LYS A 104 5.69 18.53 -0.92
CA LYS A 104 4.31 18.06 -1.09
C LYS A 104 3.71 17.39 0.14
N ASN A 105 4.43 17.34 1.27
CA ASN A 105 4.03 16.62 2.49
C ASN A 105 3.72 15.13 2.26
N ILE A 106 4.35 14.51 1.27
CA ILE A 106 4.21 13.07 0.99
C ILE A 106 5.16 12.31 1.89
N LYS A 107 4.59 11.49 2.78
CA LYS A 107 5.35 10.55 3.62
C LYS A 107 5.55 9.25 2.87
N TYR A 108 6.75 8.71 2.91
CA TYR A 108 7.06 7.43 2.28
C TYR A 108 7.87 6.55 3.23
N LYS A 109 7.91 5.27 2.92
CA LYS A 109 8.78 4.29 3.56
C LYS A 109 9.56 3.55 2.49
N GLU A 110 10.86 3.38 2.71
CA GLU A 110 11.73 2.62 1.83
C GLU A 110 11.91 1.20 2.37
N PHE A 111 11.77 0.22 1.47
CA PHE A 111 11.99 -1.18 1.77
C PHE A 111 13.07 -1.72 0.84
N LYS A 112 14.19 -2.18 1.39
CA LYS A 112 15.21 -2.89 0.61
C LYS A 112 14.78 -4.34 0.47
N ILE A 113 14.38 -4.73 -0.75
CA ILE A 113 13.84 -6.08 -1.05
C ILE A 113 14.91 -7.07 -1.52
N ALA A 114 15.97 -6.56 -2.18
CA ALA A 114 17.05 -7.38 -2.71
C ALA A 114 18.34 -6.56 -2.88
N GLN A 115 19.41 -7.22 -3.22
CA GLN A 115 20.67 -6.62 -3.64
C GLN A 115 21.13 -7.34 -4.90
N ASP A 116 21.42 -6.57 -5.94
CA ASP A 116 21.95 -7.06 -7.19
C ASP A 116 23.47 -6.82 -7.27
N GLY A 117 24.15 -7.64 -8.07
CA GLY A 117 25.58 -7.52 -8.33
C GLY A 117 25.83 -7.46 -9.83
N VAL A 118 26.61 -6.50 -10.26
CA VAL A 118 27.07 -6.38 -11.65
C VAL A 118 28.50 -6.88 -11.76
N THR A 119 28.72 -7.86 -12.62
CA THR A 119 30.05 -8.39 -12.92
C THR A 119 30.50 -7.93 -14.29
N VAL A 120 31.70 -7.39 -14.38
CA VAL A 120 32.35 -7.12 -15.67
C VAL A 120 33.14 -8.37 -16.05
N ALA A 121 32.73 -8.98 -17.15
CA ALA A 121 33.47 -10.09 -17.74
C ALA A 121 34.23 -9.63 -18.96
N VAL A 122 35.51 -9.94 -19.03
CA VAL A 122 36.37 -9.63 -20.17
C VAL A 122 36.91 -10.93 -20.77
N ASN A 123 37.19 -10.92 -22.06
CA ASN A 123 37.90 -12.04 -22.68
C ASN A 123 39.31 -12.15 -22.07
N LYS A 124 39.78 -13.37 -21.86
CA LYS A 124 41.12 -13.66 -21.32
C LYS A 124 42.24 -13.08 -22.16
N GLU A 125 42.00 -12.84 -23.44
CA GLU A 125 42.93 -12.28 -24.43
C GLU A 125 42.76 -10.76 -24.63
N ASN A 126 41.96 -10.11 -23.81
CA ASN A 126 41.74 -8.67 -23.87
C ASN A 126 42.80 -7.96 -22.99
N ASP A 127 43.73 -7.27 -23.61
CA ASP A 127 44.78 -6.45 -22.98
C ASP A 127 44.23 -5.10 -22.51
#